data_23b5dea74c0fcf3ef44d6d882205567c
#
_entry.id   23b5dea74c0fcf3ef44d6d882205567c
#
_cell.length_a   1.000
_cell.length_b   1.000
_cell.length_c   1.000
_cell.angle_alpha   90.00
_cell.angle_beta   90.00
_cell.angle_gamma   90.00
#
_symmetry.space_group_name_H-M   'P 1'
#
loop_
_entity.id
_entity.type
_entity.pdbx_description
1 polymer ?
#
loop_
_entity_poly.entity_id
_entity_poly.type
_entity_poly.pdbx_seq_one_letter_code
_entity_poly.pdbx_strand_id
1 'polypeptide(L)'
;MALPKVKIQYLNGLLGVTPDSQDGLLALVLLGASAVEGKFALDTPYLIYGPSFLEDLGVTEENNARLVEIVSEFYSEAAEGTPLYIAGYTGTMTAFCNKDTGKLVQLVEQLKGEVRGVIVAGTATDAMATGLAADVTGALPVAQAAAEHCADSLYAPIFVVLEGRSFGKASDLPDMTEQKYDRVAVLIGDTKKNSKDAAVGILAGRIAAVPIQRNIGAVLSGALKVSEMYLGGELVDKSMNDVRTINDKGYLVPRIHVGRAGYYFTDDVMCCDPTDDYAHLTARRTVDKAARIAYDTLLDFLLGEIEINEDGTMQEPVIKSWQATVESAIDGQMTANGELSAVNGSGCRCVIDASQNVLSTGRVDVTLKVRPFGYAREIVCRLGFLTTNA
;
A
#
# COMPACT_ATOMS: atom_id res chain seq x y z
N MET A 1 -27.50 41.62 20.86
CA MET A 1 -27.12 40.59 19.83
C MET A 1 -25.87 41.09 19.13
N ALA A 2 -24.86 40.29 19.05
CA ALA A 2 -23.65 40.60 18.27
C ALA A 2 -23.97 40.60 16.79
N LEU A 3 -23.40 41.53 16.02
CA LEU A 3 -23.59 41.58 14.56
C LEU A 3 -22.99 40.34 13.91
N PRO A 4 -23.65 39.76 12.90
CA PRO A 4 -23.07 38.68 12.08
C PRO A 4 -21.74 39.17 11.51
N LYS A 5 -20.69 38.32 11.65
CA LYS A 5 -19.34 38.64 11.17
C LYS A 5 -18.60 37.38 10.78
N VAL A 6 -17.76 37.46 9.76
CA VAL A 6 -16.75 36.48 9.43
C VAL A 6 -15.49 36.79 10.24
N LYS A 7 -14.96 35.83 10.96
CA LYS A 7 -13.69 35.94 11.67
C LYS A 7 -12.67 35.02 11.02
N ILE A 8 -11.58 35.59 10.52
CA ILE A 8 -10.45 34.84 10.00
C ILE A 8 -9.41 34.79 11.12
N GLN A 9 -8.97 33.56 11.44
CA GLN A 9 -7.87 33.35 12.38
C GLN A 9 -6.69 32.74 11.60
N TYR A 10 -5.53 33.36 11.76
CA TYR A 10 -4.28 32.86 11.20
C TYR A 10 -3.70 31.86 12.20
N LEU A 11 -3.53 30.60 11.75
CA LEU A 11 -2.87 29.55 12.50
C LEU A 11 -1.36 29.59 12.21
N ASN A 12 -0.54 29.42 13.26
CA ASN A 12 0.90 29.37 13.16
C ASN A 12 1.37 27.94 13.47
N GLY A 13 2.50 27.51 12.87
CA GLY A 13 3.08 26.17 13.12
C GLY A 13 2.67 25.12 12.09
N LEU A 14 1.87 25.48 11.06
CA LEU A 14 1.46 24.55 9.99
C LEU A 14 2.35 24.63 8.73
N LEU A 15 3.42 25.46 8.74
CA LEU A 15 4.40 25.49 7.66
C LEU A 15 5.24 24.21 7.70
N GLY A 16 5.10 23.38 6.66
CA GLY A 16 5.77 22.09 6.54
C GLY A 16 4.87 20.87 6.79
N VAL A 17 3.62 21.06 7.19
CA VAL A 17 2.61 20.01 7.13
C VAL A 17 2.24 19.82 5.67
N THR A 18 2.65 18.71 5.09
CA THR A 18 2.16 18.27 3.77
C THR A 18 0.64 18.13 3.85
N PRO A 19 -0.12 18.57 2.83
CA PRO A 19 -1.55 18.31 2.80
C PRO A 19 -1.79 16.81 2.95
N ASP A 20 -2.72 16.46 3.81
CA ASP A 20 -3.05 15.10 4.20
C ASP A 20 -3.58 14.33 2.99
N SER A 21 -2.68 13.76 2.22
CA SER A 21 -3.04 12.77 1.22
C SER A 21 -3.29 11.47 1.99
N GLN A 22 -4.56 11.12 2.20
CA GLN A 22 -4.95 9.85 2.82
C GLN A 22 -4.38 8.63 2.09
N ASP A 23 -3.80 8.80 0.92
CA ASP A 23 -3.25 7.73 0.09
C ASP A 23 -2.01 7.07 0.68
N GLY A 24 -1.32 7.75 1.61
CA GLY A 24 -0.19 7.22 2.37
C GLY A 24 -0.55 6.72 3.77
N LEU A 25 -1.84 6.72 4.15
CA LEU A 25 -2.27 6.30 5.48
C LEU A 25 -2.19 4.77 5.61
N LEU A 26 -1.27 4.31 6.44
CA LEU A 26 -0.99 2.90 6.69
C LEU A 26 -1.30 2.54 8.13
N ALA A 27 -1.56 1.25 8.37
CA ALA A 27 -1.54 0.65 9.71
C ALA A 27 -0.31 -0.26 9.83
N LEU A 28 0.52 0.00 10.82
CA LEU A 28 1.67 -0.80 11.19
C LEU A 28 1.30 -1.64 12.41
N VAL A 29 1.35 -2.94 12.24
CA VAL A 29 0.97 -3.93 13.23
C VAL A 29 2.21 -4.67 13.72
N LEU A 30 2.42 -4.69 15.03
CA LEU A 30 3.43 -5.53 15.66
C LEU A 30 2.79 -6.71 16.38
N LEU A 31 3.08 -7.93 15.94
CA LEU A 31 2.72 -9.16 16.61
C LEU A 31 3.75 -9.48 17.69
N GLY A 32 3.27 -9.75 18.90
CA GLY A 32 4.13 -9.95 20.07
C GLY A 32 4.50 -8.65 20.79
N ALA A 33 3.77 -7.57 20.55
CA ALA A 33 3.89 -6.35 21.33
C ALA A 33 3.46 -6.56 22.79
N SER A 34 4.01 -5.75 23.68
CA SER A 34 3.65 -5.73 25.12
C SER A 34 2.72 -4.56 25.40
N ALA A 35 1.64 -4.80 26.14
CA ALA A 35 0.77 -3.74 26.61
C ALA A 35 1.49 -2.85 27.65
N VAL A 36 1.14 -1.56 27.65
CA VAL A 36 1.54 -0.61 28.68
C VAL A 36 0.30 -0.16 29.44
N GLU A 37 0.24 -0.44 30.72
CA GLU A 37 -0.96 -0.23 31.56
C GLU A 37 -1.44 1.24 31.48
N GLY A 38 -2.72 1.41 31.15
CA GLY A 38 -3.37 2.72 31.06
C GLY A 38 -2.94 3.59 29.87
N LYS A 39 -2.02 3.13 28.99
CA LYS A 39 -1.47 3.93 27.89
C LYS A 39 -1.51 3.21 26.53
N PHE A 40 -0.94 2.02 26.43
CA PHE A 40 -0.90 1.24 25.18
C PHE A 40 -1.56 -0.11 25.37
N ALA A 41 -2.80 -0.23 24.91
CA ALA A 41 -3.55 -1.48 24.96
C ALA A 41 -3.32 -2.30 23.69
N LEU A 42 -3.26 -3.63 23.83
CA LEU A 42 -3.28 -4.51 22.66
C LEU A 42 -4.65 -4.49 21.98
N ASP A 43 -4.70 -4.90 20.73
CA ASP A 43 -5.90 -4.93 19.88
C ASP A 43 -6.55 -3.52 19.69
N THR A 44 -5.79 -2.45 19.92
CA THR A 44 -6.24 -1.07 19.81
C THR A 44 -5.32 -0.29 18.88
N PRO A 45 -5.83 0.31 17.80
CA PRO A 45 -5.04 1.17 16.93
C PRO A 45 -4.87 2.57 17.52
N TYR A 46 -3.66 3.12 17.42
CA TYR A 46 -3.30 4.48 17.82
C TYR A 46 -2.77 5.26 16.64
N LEU A 47 -3.35 6.43 16.39
CA LEU A 47 -2.87 7.35 15.34
C LEU A 47 -1.71 8.17 15.90
N ILE A 48 -0.58 8.15 15.21
CA ILE A 48 0.61 8.92 15.56
C ILE A 48 1.08 9.75 14.38
N TYR A 49 1.83 10.82 14.65
CA TYR A 49 2.37 11.74 13.65
C TYR A 49 3.90 11.90 13.75
N GLY A 50 4.54 11.18 14.66
CA GLY A 50 5.98 11.22 14.87
C GLY A 50 6.41 10.22 15.94
N PRO A 51 7.72 9.94 16.04
CA PRO A 51 8.25 9.01 17.04
C PRO A 51 7.99 9.45 18.49
N SER A 52 7.90 10.76 18.75
CA SER A 52 7.64 11.31 20.09
C SER A 52 6.29 10.88 20.68
N PHE A 53 5.30 10.53 19.84
CA PHE A 53 4.02 10.00 20.31
C PHE A 53 4.14 8.66 21.05
N LEU A 54 5.21 7.90 20.80
CA LEU A 54 5.46 6.66 21.52
C LEU A 54 5.70 6.90 23.02
N GLU A 55 6.30 8.04 23.40
CA GLU A 55 6.53 8.43 24.80
C GLU A 55 5.19 8.64 25.53
N ASP A 56 4.22 9.30 24.88
CA ASP A 56 2.87 9.51 25.43
C ASP A 56 2.15 8.17 25.68
N LEU A 57 2.37 7.20 24.78
CA LEU A 57 1.87 5.84 24.90
C LEU A 57 2.70 4.98 25.86
N GLY A 58 3.79 5.51 26.41
CA GLY A 58 4.70 4.77 27.31
C GLY A 58 5.43 3.61 26.62
N VAL A 59 5.49 3.63 25.28
CA VAL A 59 6.20 2.66 24.45
C VAL A 59 7.68 3.05 24.40
N THR A 60 8.55 2.17 24.85
CA THR A 60 10.00 2.39 24.97
C THR A 60 10.79 1.21 24.41
N GLU A 61 12.09 1.39 24.25
CA GLU A 61 12.99 0.30 23.85
C GLU A 61 13.03 -0.84 24.88
N GLU A 62 12.71 -0.57 26.15
CA GLU A 62 12.72 -1.59 27.20
C GLU A 62 11.50 -2.53 27.11
N ASN A 63 10.34 -2.01 26.70
CA ASN A 63 9.08 -2.78 26.68
C ASN A 63 8.65 -3.21 25.28
N ASN A 64 8.97 -2.43 24.24
CA ASN A 64 8.57 -2.68 22.84
C ASN A 64 9.66 -2.23 21.85
N ALA A 65 10.91 -2.68 22.01
CA ALA A 65 12.06 -2.29 21.19
C ALA A 65 11.77 -2.35 19.68
N ARG A 66 11.12 -3.43 19.22
CA ARG A 66 10.80 -3.59 17.81
C ARG A 66 9.79 -2.56 17.30
N LEU A 67 8.79 -2.18 18.10
CA LEU A 67 7.84 -1.15 17.69
C LEU A 67 8.50 0.23 17.58
N VAL A 68 9.37 0.57 18.55
CA VAL A 68 10.15 1.82 18.53
C VAL A 68 11.02 1.87 17.28
N GLU A 69 11.70 0.77 16.96
CA GLU A 69 12.55 0.65 15.77
C GLU A 69 11.77 0.89 14.48
N ILE A 70 10.67 0.13 14.27
CA ILE A 70 9.88 0.20 13.04
C ILE A 70 9.27 1.60 12.86
N VAL A 71 8.80 2.23 13.93
CA VAL A 71 8.26 3.60 13.89
C VAL A 71 9.37 4.60 13.57
N SER A 72 10.56 4.46 14.15
CA SER A 72 11.71 5.30 13.83
C SER A 72 12.14 5.15 12.36
N GLU A 73 12.16 3.93 11.84
CA GLU A 73 12.41 3.64 10.43
C GLU A 73 11.35 4.30 9.53
N PHE A 74 10.07 4.20 9.88
CA PHE A 74 9.00 4.85 9.12
C PHE A 74 9.23 6.36 9.00
N TYR A 75 9.46 7.04 10.09
CA TYR A 75 9.67 8.50 10.08
C TYR A 75 11.04 8.92 9.56
N SER A 76 12.00 8.02 9.42
CA SER A 76 13.23 8.30 8.68
C SER A 76 12.97 8.50 7.19
N GLU A 77 12.05 7.73 6.59
CA GLU A 77 11.65 7.81 5.18
C GLU A 77 10.51 8.82 4.96
N ALA A 78 9.41 8.68 5.70
CA ALA A 78 8.34 9.65 5.72
C ALA A 78 8.74 10.87 6.57
N ALA A 79 8.18 12.02 6.28
CA ALA A 79 8.40 13.20 7.12
C ALA A 79 7.60 13.08 8.44
N GLU A 80 8.10 13.69 9.51
CA GLU A 80 7.28 13.93 10.70
C GLU A 80 6.03 14.73 10.34
N GLY A 81 4.91 14.38 10.96
CA GLY A 81 3.59 14.88 10.59
C GLY A 81 2.83 13.94 9.64
N THR A 82 3.48 12.95 9.05
CA THR A 82 2.80 11.91 8.27
C THR A 82 1.98 11.02 9.20
N PRO A 83 0.66 10.85 8.98
CA PRO A 83 -0.18 10.01 9.82
C PRO A 83 0.18 8.53 9.66
N LEU A 84 0.27 7.83 10.78
CA LEU A 84 0.49 6.39 10.85
C LEU A 84 -0.36 5.81 11.96
N TYR A 85 -1.13 4.77 11.67
CA TYR A 85 -1.73 3.94 12.72
C TYR A 85 -0.73 2.89 13.18
N ILE A 86 -0.56 2.75 14.49
CA ILE A 86 0.20 1.66 15.12
C ILE A 86 -0.72 0.82 15.99
N ALA A 87 -0.50 -0.49 16.00
CA ALA A 87 -1.26 -1.39 16.87
C ALA A 87 -0.41 -2.60 17.28
N GLY A 88 -0.57 -3.03 18.53
CA GLY A 88 0.05 -4.24 19.06
C GLY A 88 -0.95 -5.37 19.14
N TYR A 89 -0.54 -6.56 18.72
CA TYR A 89 -1.35 -7.78 18.81
C TYR A 89 -0.51 -8.95 19.35
N THR A 90 -1.22 -9.99 19.78
CA THR A 90 -0.59 -11.28 20.11
C THR A 90 -0.83 -12.29 18.99
N GLY A 91 -0.05 -13.37 18.98
CA GLY A 91 -0.22 -14.48 18.05
C GLY A 91 0.69 -14.43 16.85
N THR A 92 0.35 -15.21 15.83
CA THR A 92 1.12 -15.39 14.60
C THR A 92 0.54 -14.55 13.46
N MET A 93 1.33 -14.33 12.38
CA MET A 93 0.86 -13.63 11.17
C MET A 93 -0.33 -14.36 10.55
N THR A 94 -0.26 -15.68 10.46
CA THR A 94 -1.35 -16.53 9.94
C THR A 94 -2.64 -16.34 10.76
N ALA A 95 -2.55 -16.31 12.08
CA ALA A 95 -3.72 -16.10 12.95
C ALA A 95 -4.27 -14.68 12.85
N PHE A 96 -3.41 -13.67 12.82
CA PHE A 96 -3.81 -12.26 12.69
C PHE A 96 -4.52 -12.00 11.37
N CYS A 97 -3.97 -12.52 10.26
CA CYS A 97 -4.51 -12.29 8.92
C CYS A 97 -5.74 -13.13 8.56
N ASN A 98 -6.15 -14.11 9.39
CA ASN A 98 -7.31 -14.93 9.09
C ASN A 98 -8.58 -14.08 9.02
N LYS A 99 -9.32 -14.15 7.89
CA LYS A 99 -10.47 -13.27 7.66
C LYS A 99 -11.66 -13.50 8.61
N ASP A 100 -11.84 -14.74 9.11
CA ASP A 100 -13.01 -15.12 9.92
C ASP A 100 -12.73 -15.02 11.44
N THR A 101 -11.51 -15.33 11.85
CA THR A 101 -11.12 -15.41 13.28
C THR A 101 -10.00 -14.46 13.67
N GLY A 102 -9.34 -13.85 12.69
CA GLY A 102 -8.20 -12.96 12.90
C GLY A 102 -8.62 -11.52 13.21
N LYS A 103 -7.61 -10.68 13.38
CA LYS A 103 -7.78 -9.28 13.79
C LYS A 103 -7.61 -8.27 12.65
N LEU A 104 -7.11 -8.69 11.47
CA LEU A 104 -6.87 -7.79 10.36
C LEU A 104 -8.15 -7.12 9.86
N VAL A 105 -9.21 -7.90 9.63
CA VAL A 105 -10.51 -7.36 9.19
C VAL A 105 -11.09 -6.45 10.26
N GLN A 106 -11.05 -6.86 11.54
CA GLN A 106 -11.52 -6.04 12.66
C GLN A 106 -10.76 -4.72 12.77
N LEU A 107 -9.45 -4.71 12.51
CA LEU A 107 -8.64 -3.48 12.47
C LEU A 107 -9.14 -2.51 11.39
N VAL A 108 -9.40 -3.01 10.19
CA VAL A 108 -9.92 -2.18 9.08
C VAL A 108 -11.30 -1.63 9.41
N GLU A 109 -12.18 -2.42 10.04
CA GLU A 109 -13.49 -1.97 10.52
C GLU A 109 -13.39 -0.90 11.61
N GLN A 110 -12.51 -1.09 12.61
CA GLN A 110 -12.24 -0.11 13.68
C GLN A 110 -11.75 1.22 13.10
N LEU A 111 -10.93 1.16 12.06
CA LEU A 111 -10.41 2.32 11.32
C LEU A 111 -11.37 2.82 10.23
N LYS A 112 -12.61 2.31 10.19
CA LYS A 112 -13.65 2.72 9.22
C LYS A 112 -13.18 2.71 7.77
N GLY A 113 -12.24 1.81 7.43
CA GLY A 113 -11.67 1.71 6.10
C GLY A 113 -10.76 2.87 5.69
N GLU A 114 -10.31 3.71 6.61
CA GLU A 114 -9.46 4.87 6.29
C GLU A 114 -8.06 4.47 5.82
N VAL A 115 -7.52 3.33 6.28
CA VAL A 115 -6.19 2.86 5.89
C VAL A 115 -6.15 2.33 4.45
N ARG A 116 -5.00 2.51 3.82
CA ARG A 116 -4.74 2.04 2.44
C ARG A 116 -3.96 0.74 2.40
N GLY A 117 -3.22 0.45 3.46
CA GLY A 117 -2.45 -0.79 3.58
C GLY A 117 -2.16 -1.13 5.02
N VAL A 118 -1.94 -2.41 5.27
CA VAL A 118 -1.55 -2.96 6.58
C VAL A 118 -0.19 -3.60 6.46
N ILE A 119 0.75 -3.15 7.29
CA ILE A 119 2.11 -3.69 7.38
C ILE A 119 2.18 -4.57 8.62
N VAL A 120 2.45 -5.85 8.43
CA VAL A 120 2.46 -6.84 9.52
C VAL A 120 3.89 -7.25 9.83
N ALA A 121 4.34 -6.83 11.00
CA ALA A 121 5.62 -7.22 11.59
C ALA A 121 5.41 -8.15 12.77
N GLY A 122 6.44 -8.87 13.16
CA GLY A 122 6.38 -9.74 14.33
C GLY A 122 7.69 -9.77 15.10
N THR A 123 7.61 -10.24 16.35
CA THR A 123 8.79 -10.59 17.14
C THR A 123 9.09 -12.06 16.90
N ALA A 124 10.16 -12.35 16.15
CA ALA A 124 10.44 -13.72 15.74
C ALA A 124 11.04 -14.56 16.85
N THR A 125 10.40 -15.67 17.14
CA THR A 125 11.00 -16.79 17.91
C THR A 125 11.17 -18.04 17.05
N ASP A 126 10.71 -18.04 15.79
CA ASP A 126 10.63 -19.22 14.98
C ASP A 126 11.99 -19.73 14.51
N ALA A 127 12.14 -21.06 14.45
CA ALA A 127 13.25 -21.70 13.75
C ALA A 127 13.17 -21.38 12.27
N MET A 128 14.33 -21.21 11.61
CA MET A 128 14.39 -20.99 10.18
C MET A 128 13.79 -22.23 9.45
N ALA A 129 12.70 -21.98 8.73
CA ALA A 129 12.20 -22.90 7.73
C ALA A 129 12.90 -22.67 6.38
N THR A 130 12.61 -23.46 5.37
CA THR A 130 13.16 -23.30 4.02
C THR A 130 12.94 -21.86 3.51
N GLY A 131 13.96 -21.04 3.55
CA GLY A 131 13.99 -19.67 3.05
C GLY A 131 13.40 -18.62 3.98
N LEU A 132 12.17 -18.78 4.45
CA LEU A 132 11.45 -17.88 5.39
C LEU A 132 10.79 -18.66 6.51
N ALA A 133 10.41 -17.97 7.59
CA ALA A 133 9.60 -18.55 8.66
C ALA A 133 8.29 -19.13 8.10
N ALA A 134 7.89 -20.32 8.59
CA ALA A 134 6.67 -21.00 8.14
C ALA A 134 5.39 -20.16 8.34
N ASP A 135 5.38 -19.31 9.38
CA ASP A 135 4.27 -18.40 9.64
C ASP A 135 4.10 -17.34 8.55
N VAL A 136 5.20 -16.85 7.94
CA VAL A 136 5.12 -15.90 6.83
C VAL A 136 4.48 -16.55 5.60
N THR A 137 4.92 -17.74 5.23
CA THR A 137 4.36 -18.47 4.08
C THR A 137 2.91 -18.91 4.33
N GLY A 138 2.58 -19.29 5.56
CA GLY A 138 1.21 -19.62 5.98
C GLY A 138 0.27 -18.41 5.99
N ALA A 139 0.81 -17.21 6.22
CA ALA A 139 0.04 -15.98 6.25
C ALA A 139 -0.39 -15.49 4.86
N LEU A 140 0.33 -15.83 3.78
CA LEU A 140 0.06 -15.35 2.42
C LEU A 140 -1.40 -15.57 1.96
N PRO A 141 -1.92 -16.81 1.91
CA PRO A 141 -3.28 -17.06 1.42
C PRO A 141 -4.35 -16.46 2.33
N VAL A 142 -4.13 -16.42 3.63
CA VAL A 142 -5.11 -15.85 4.57
C VAL A 142 -5.11 -14.32 4.56
N ALA A 143 -3.95 -13.69 4.34
CA ALA A 143 -3.85 -12.25 4.14
C ALA A 143 -4.53 -11.81 2.85
N GLN A 144 -4.35 -12.57 1.75
CA GLN A 144 -5.06 -12.32 0.49
C GLN A 144 -6.57 -12.39 0.70
N ALA A 145 -7.07 -13.48 1.29
CA ALA A 145 -8.51 -13.65 1.53
C ALA A 145 -9.10 -12.55 2.44
N ALA A 146 -8.33 -12.07 3.43
CA ALA A 146 -8.76 -10.97 4.29
C ALA A 146 -8.79 -9.64 3.53
N ALA A 147 -7.76 -9.36 2.70
CA ALA A 147 -7.71 -8.14 1.89
C ALA A 147 -8.80 -8.10 0.80
N GLU A 148 -9.11 -9.23 0.17
CA GLU A 148 -10.25 -9.40 -0.73
C GLU A 148 -11.56 -9.14 0.00
N HIS A 149 -11.75 -9.71 1.19
CA HIS A 149 -12.95 -9.46 2.00
C HIS A 149 -13.12 -7.98 2.35
N CYS A 150 -12.04 -7.28 2.70
CA CYS A 150 -12.08 -5.84 2.95
C CYS A 150 -12.48 -5.07 1.68
N ALA A 151 -12.01 -5.48 0.51
CA ALA A 151 -12.37 -4.82 -0.75
C ALA A 151 -13.81 -5.09 -1.16
N ASP A 152 -14.25 -6.36 -1.13
CA ASP A 152 -15.51 -6.79 -1.73
C ASP A 152 -16.72 -6.64 -0.79
N SER A 153 -16.50 -6.80 0.52
CA SER A 153 -17.57 -6.79 1.51
C SER A 153 -17.64 -5.51 2.34
N LEU A 154 -16.46 -4.92 2.63
CA LEU A 154 -16.38 -3.67 3.42
C LEU A 154 -16.22 -2.43 2.55
N TYR A 155 -16.01 -2.59 1.24
CA TYR A 155 -15.72 -1.49 0.29
C TYR A 155 -14.52 -0.63 0.73
N ALA A 156 -13.61 -1.25 1.47
CA ALA A 156 -12.42 -0.67 2.05
C ALA A 156 -11.17 -1.40 1.54
N PRO A 157 -10.84 -1.32 0.23
CA PRO A 157 -9.74 -2.07 -0.34
C PRO A 157 -8.40 -1.70 0.31
N ILE A 158 -7.63 -2.72 0.67
CA ILE A 158 -6.29 -2.61 1.25
C ILE A 158 -5.32 -3.53 0.52
N PHE A 159 -4.04 -3.22 0.66
CA PHE A 159 -2.96 -4.16 0.43
C PHE A 159 -2.32 -4.55 1.78
N VAL A 160 -1.65 -5.70 1.81
CA VAL A 160 -0.97 -6.21 3.00
C VAL A 160 0.50 -6.42 2.67
N VAL A 161 1.39 -5.95 3.53
CA VAL A 161 2.81 -6.29 3.46
C VAL A 161 3.17 -7.14 4.67
N LEU A 162 3.72 -8.31 4.41
CA LEU A 162 4.24 -9.20 5.44
C LEU A 162 5.75 -9.03 5.59
N GLU A 163 6.21 -9.03 6.81
CA GLU A 163 7.63 -9.07 7.14
C GLU A 163 8.23 -10.43 6.77
N GLY A 164 9.22 -10.47 5.89
CA GLY A 164 9.92 -11.66 5.45
C GLY A 164 10.92 -12.15 6.49
N ARG A 165 10.42 -12.70 7.58
CA ARG A 165 11.19 -13.07 8.76
C ARG A 165 11.99 -14.35 8.62
N SER A 166 13.08 -14.43 9.39
CA SER A 166 13.98 -15.58 9.47
C SER A 166 14.53 -16.00 8.10
N PHE A 167 14.84 -15.02 7.25
CA PHE A 167 15.42 -15.26 5.93
C PHE A 167 16.73 -16.04 6.04
N GLY A 168 16.77 -17.18 5.32
CA GLY A 168 17.94 -18.06 5.27
C GLY A 168 18.74 -17.94 3.98
N LYS A 169 18.20 -18.44 2.88
CA LYS A 169 18.84 -18.45 1.57
C LYS A 169 17.86 -18.10 0.46
N ALA A 170 18.31 -17.32 -0.51
CA ALA A 170 17.51 -16.94 -1.67
C ALA A 170 17.08 -18.15 -2.53
N SER A 171 17.94 -19.19 -2.64
CA SER A 171 17.61 -20.43 -3.37
C SER A 171 16.40 -21.16 -2.79
N ASP A 172 16.23 -21.10 -1.47
CA ASP A 172 15.25 -21.90 -0.72
C ASP A 172 13.91 -21.18 -0.56
N LEU A 173 13.80 -19.94 -1.05
CA LEU A 173 12.54 -19.22 -1.08
C LEU A 173 11.54 -19.87 -2.04
N PRO A 174 10.26 -20.01 -1.65
CA PRO A 174 9.20 -20.36 -2.59
C PRO A 174 9.07 -19.29 -3.67
N ASP A 175 8.57 -19.68 -4.84
CA ASP A 175 8.34 -18.76 -5.95
C ASP A 175 6.97 -18.08 -5.80
N MET A 176 6.95 -16.76 -5.57
CA MET A 176 5.74 -15.99 -5.43
C MET A 176 5.12 -15.62 -6.78
N THR A 177 5.88 -15.69 -7.87
CA THR A 177 5.37 -15.41 -9.21
C THR A 177 4.40 -16.49 -9.72
N GLU A 178 4.39 -17.66 -9.09
CA GLU A 178 3.44 -18.74 -9.37
C GLU A 178 2.15 -18.64 -8.53
N GLN A 179 2.04 -17.65 -7.64
CA GLN A 179 0.92 -17.46 -6.74
C GLN A 179 -0.12 -16.48 -7.32
N LYS A 180 -1.20 -16.25 -6.57
CA LYS A 180 -2.31 -15.34 -6.94
C LYS A 180 -2.62 -14.35 -5.80
N TYR A 181 -1.57 -13.83 -5.16
CA TYR A 181 -1.71 -12.94 -4.01
C TYR A 181 -1.44 -11.50 -4.46
N ASP A 182 -2.33 -10.95 -5.31
CA ASP A 182 -2.24 -9.62 -5.91
C ASP A 182 -2.46 -8.46 -4.93
N ARG A 183 -2.85 -8.78 -3.66
CA ARG A 183 -2.99 -7.83 -2.56
C ARG A 183 -1.94 -8.00 -1.47
N VAL A 184 -1.02 -8.96 -1.62
CA VAL A 184 0.01 -9.27 -0.63
C VAL A 184 1.39 -9.11 -1.21
N ALA A 185 2.29 -8.49 -0.44
CA ALA A 185 3.72 -8.42 -0.74
C ALA A 185 4.53 -8.88 0.47
N VAL A 186 5.75 -9.36 0.25
CA VAL A 186 6.68 -9.76 1.31
C VAL A 186 7.99 -9.01 1.13
N LEU A 187 8.48 -8.36 2.20
CA LEU A 187 9.78 -7.69 2.22
C LEU A 187 10.84 -8.60 2.82
N ILE A 188 11.99 -8.71 2.16
CA ILE A 188 13.19 -9.36 2.66
C ILE A 188 14.33 -8.35 2.72
N GLY A 189 15.13 -8.39 3.79
CA GLY A 189 16.27 -7.51 4.04
C GLY A 189 16.03 -6.54 5.17
N ASP A 190 17.07 -6.30 5.95
CA ASP A 190 17.01 -5.48 7.16
C ASP A 190 18.16 -4.49 7.24
N THR A 191 18.01 -3.50 8.10
CA THR A 191 19.06 -2.51 8.44
C THR A 191 20.10 -3.09 9.40
N LYS A 192 19.83 -4.23 10.02
CA LYS A 192 20.71 -4.88 10.99
C LYS A 192 21.31 -6.18 10.47
N LYS A 193 22.60 -6.33 10.69
CA LYS A 193 23.32 -7.56 10.35
C LYS A 193 22.85 -8.73 11.22
N ASN A 194 22.65 -9.90 10.58
CA ASN A 194 22.18 -11.13 11.24
C ASN A 194 20.80 -10.98 11.93
N SER A 195 20.05 -9.98 11.55
CA SER A 195 18.66 -9.88 11.98
C SER A 195 17.82 -11.03 11.38
N LYS A 196 16.78 -11.40 12.12
CA LYS A 196 15.74 -12.31 11.63
C LYS A 196 14.51 -11.55 11.12
N ASP A 197 14.55 -10.24 11.19
CA ASP A 197 13.48 -9.32 10.84
C ASP A 197 13.70 -8.75 9.43
N ALA A 198 12.78 -7.91 8.96
CA ALA A 198 12.94 -7.11 7.76
C ALA A 198 12.60 -5.64 8.06
N ALA A 199 13.21 -4.71 7.34
CA ALA A 199 13.05 -3.26 7.54
C ALA A 199 11.69 -2.76 7.01
N VAL A 200 10.60 -3.30 7.56
CA VAL A 200 9.22 -2.96 7.13
C VAL A 200 8.86 -1.51 7.45
N GLY A 201 9.48 -0.91 8.45
CA GLY A 201 9.33 0.52 8.74
C GLY A 201 9.86 1.40 7.60
N ILE A 202 11.04 1.09 7.06
CA ILE A 202 11.60 1.77 5.89
C ILE A 202 10.67 1.63 4.67
N LEU A 203 10.17 0.42 4.42
CA LEU A 203 9.23 0.19 3.31
C LEU A 203 7.94 0.98 3.49
N ALA A 204 7.33 0.91 4.67
CA ALA A 204 6.10 1.64 5.00
C ALA A 204 6.28 3.16 4.85
N GLY A 205 7.39 3.70 5.38
CA GLY A 205 7.75 5.10 5.22
C GLY A 205 7.93 5.51 3.76
N ARG A 206 8.59 4.67 2.95
CA ARG A 206 8.73 4.90 1.51
C ARG A 206 7.39 4.87 0.78
N ILE A 207 6.49 3.93 1.10
CA ILE A 207 5.14 3.86 0.54
C ILE A 207 4.34 5.13 0.89
N ALA A 208 4.43 5.60 2.13
CA ALA A 208 3.73 6.80 2.59
C ALA A 208 4.29 8.09 1.96
N ALA A 209 5.61 8.15 1.74
CA ALA A 209 6.30 9.33 1.22
C ALA A 209 6.13 9.55 -0.29
N VAL A 210 5.73 8.52 -1.05
CA VAL A 210 5.60 8.63 -2.52
C VAL A 210 4.12 8.57 -2.95
N PRO A 211 3.74 9.36 -3.97
CA PRO A 211 2.38 9.29 -4.52
C PRO A 211 2.08 7.90 -5.06
N ILE A 212 0.79 7.57 -5.18
CA ILE A 212 0.33 6.21 -5.49
C ILE A 212 0.89 5.63 -6.79
N GLN A 213 1.06 6.48 -7.81
CA GLN A 213 1.60 6.10 -9.11
C GLN A 213 3.13 6.01 -9.12
N ARG A 214 3.81 6.37 -8.05
CA ARG A 214 5.28 6.31 -7.99
C ARG A 214 5.73 4.96 -7.48
N ASN A 215 6.51 4.24 -8.31
CA ASN A 215 7.16 3.02 -7.89
C ASN A 215 8.13 3.29 -6.73
N ILE A 216 8.07 2.49 -5.67
CA ILE A 216 8.89 2.65 -4.45
C ILE A 216 10.39 2.46 -4.72
N GLY A 217 10.76 1.72 -5.78
CA GLY A 217 12.12 1.52 -6.25
C GLY A 217 12.62 2.61 -7.21
N ALA A 218 11.79 3.62 -7.54
CA ALA A 218 12.16 4.66 -8.49
C ALA A 218 13.37 5.47 -8.00
N VAL A 219 14.47 5.42 -8.75
CA VAL A 219 15.72 6.13 -8.43
C VAL A 219 15.51 7.65 -8.31
N LEU A 220 14.56 8.19 -9.04
CA LEU A 220 14.19 9.60 -8.98
C LEU A 220 13.67 10.03 -7.60
N SER A 221 13.12 9.11 -6.81
CA SER A 221 12.67 9.37 -5.44
C SER A 221 13.81 9.44 -4.41
N GLY A 222 15.04 9.24 -4.84
CA GLY A 222 16.23 9.21 -3.99
C GLY A 222 16.46 7.85 -3.33
N ALA A 223 17.64 7.69 -2.75
CA ALA A 223 18.01 6.50 -1.99
C ALA A 223 17.18 6.39 -0.69
N LEU A 224 17.09 5.19 -0.15
CA LEU A 224 16.56 4.94 1.19
C LEU A 224 17.44 5.65 2.22
N LYS A 225 16.84 6.20 3.26
CA LYS A 225 17.54 6.95 4.31
C LYS A 225 18.14 5.99 5.37
N VAL A 226 18.96 5.08 4.90
CA VAL A 226 19.67 4.08 5.70
C VAL A 226 21.15 4.09 5.39
N SER A 227 21.99 3.73 6.37
CA SER A 227 23.43 3.63 6.18
C SER A 227 23.86 2.32 5.55
N GLU A 228 23.23 1.23 5.95
CA GLU A 228 23.55 -0.14 5.51
C GLU A 228 22.27 -0.97 5.41
N MET A 229 22.28 -1.93 4.47
CA MET A 229 21.20 -2.93 4.33
C MET A 229 21.83 -4.31 4.20
N TYR A 230 21.20 -5.29 4.82
CA TYR A 230 21.68 -6.66 4.91
C TYR A 230 20.67 -7.68 4.40
N LEU A 231 21.15 -8.77 3.84
CA LEU A 231 20.45 -10.02 3.63
C LEU A 231 21.02 -11.05 4.60
N GLY A 232 20.36 -11.22 5.75
CA GLY A 232 20.91 -12.01 6.84
C GLY A 232 22.25 -11.48 7.34
N GLY A 233 23.33 -12.23 7.12
CA GLY A 233 24.69 -11.87 7.58
C GLY A 233 25.50 -11.03 6.62
N GLU A 234 25.07 -10.82 5.37
CA GLU A 234 25.83 -10.17 4.31
C GLU A 234 25.22 -8.82 3.90
N LEU A 235 26.08 -7.85 3.58
CA LEU A 235 25.65 -6.59 3.01
C LEU A 235 25.00 -6.82 1.63
N VAL A 236 23.95 -6.08 1.34
CA VAL A 236 23.22 -6.12 0.06
C VAL A 236 24.15 -5.87 -1.13
N ASP A 237 25.13 -4.96 -1.00
CA ASP A 237 26.11 -4.65 -2.06
C ASP A 237 27.00 -5.84 -2.42
N LYS A 238 27.22 -6.77 -1.49
CA LYS A 238 27.99 -8.01 -1.68
C LYS A 238 27.14 -9.19 -2.11
N SER A 239 25.83 -9.08 -2.04
CA SER A 239 24.85 -10.16 -2.23
C SER A 239 23.94 -9.94 -3.45
N MET A 240 24.40 -9.22 -4.48
CA MET A 240 23.56 -8.84 -5.63
C MET A 240 23.03 -10.03 -6.44
N ASN A 241 23.63 -11.22 -6.36
CA ASN A 241 23.07 -12.44 -6.97
C ASN A 241 21.84 -12.94 -6.18
N ASP A 242 21.92 -12.88 -4.85
CA ASP A 242 20.76 -13.21 -3.99
C ASP A 242 19.65 -12.18 -4.15
N VAL A 243 19.98 -10.89 -4.22
CA VAL A 243 19.02 -9.82 -4.54
C VAL A 243 18.27 -10.13 -5.83
N ARG A 244 18.98 -10.52 -6.90
CA ARG A 244 18.34 -10.91 -8.17
C ARG A 244 17.41 -12.11 -7.99
N THR A 245 17.90 -13.17 -7.34
CA THR A 245 17.09 -14.38 -7.10
C THR A 245 15.84 -14.09 -6.27
N ILE A 246 15.94 -13.25 -5.25
CA ILE A 246 14.82 -12.84 -4.40
C ILE A 246 13.79 -12.04 -5.22
N ASN A 247 14.27 -11.06 -6.00
CA ASN A 247 13.43 -10.25 -6.88
C ASN A 247 12.74 -11.12 -7.95
N ASP A 248 13.48 -12.02 -8.60
CA ASP A 248 12.95 -12.88 -9.65
C ASP A 248 11.88 -13.86 -9.13
N LYS A 249 11.91 -14.15 -7.83
CA LYS A 249 10.88 -14.93 -7.11
C LYS A 249 9.72 -14.10 -6.57
N GLY A 250 9.61 -12.80 -6.92
CA GLY A 250 8.46 -11.95 -6.58
C GLY A 250 8.45 -11.41 -5.16
N TYR A 251 9.61 -11.14 -4.56
CA TYR A 251 9.75 -10.49 -3.25
C TYR A 251 10.26 -9.07 -3.39
N LEU A 252 9.83 -8.20 -2.46
CA LEU A 252 10.43 -6.89 -2.26
C LEU A 252 11.79 -7.06 -1.58
N VAL A 253 12.82 -6.43 -2.13
CA VAL A 253 14.19 -6.54 -1.61
C VAL A 253 14.98 -5.26 -1.90
N PRO A 254 15.86 -4.80 -1.01
CA PRO A 254 16.75 -3.68 -1.29
C PRO A 254 17.85 -4.06 -2.28
N ARG A 255 18.32 -3.07 -3.05
CA ARG A 255 19.45 -3.19 -3.99
C ARG A 255 20.32 -1.95 -3.98
N ILE A 256 21.47 -2.04 -4.63
CA ILE A 256 22.28 -0.89 -5.02
C ILE A 256 22.25 -0.70 -6.54
N HIS A 257 22.60 0.52 -6.98
CA HIS A 257 22.88 0.82 -8.37
C HIS A 257 24.33 1.22 -8.54
N VAL A 258 25.03 0.65 -9.52
CA VAL A 258 26.41 1.02 -9.83
C VAL A 258 26.49 2.52 -10.17
N GLY A 259 27.39 3.23 -9.51
CA GLY A 259 27.57 4.67 -9.71
C GLY A 259 26.55 5.56 -9.00
N ARG A 260 25.66 4.99 -8.18
CA ARG A 260 24.74 5.72 -7.32
C ARG A 260 24.95 5.33 -5.86
N ALA A 261 25.03 6.31 -4.99
CA ALA A 261 25.14 6.06 -3.54
C ALA A 261 23.80 5.64 -2.93
N GLY A 262 23.86 4.81 -1.89
CA GLY A 262 22.71 4.38 -1.09
C GLY A 262 21.97 3.19 -1.68
N TYR A 263 20.92 2.79 -0.96
CA TYR A 263 20.08 1.63 -1.26
C TYR A 263 18.75 2.06 -1.84
N TYR A 264 18.14 1.18 -2.63
CA TYR A 264 16.85 1.37 -3.29
C TYR A 264 16.07 0.07 -3.19
N PHE A 265 14.75 0.08 -3.29
CA PHE A 265 14.02 -1.17 -3.55
C PHE A 265 14.19 -1.59 -5.02
N THR A 266 14.13 -2.90 -5.29
CA THR A 266 14.27 -3.44 -6.66
C THR A 266 13.10 -3.03 -7.55
N ASP A 267 11.89 -3.21 -7.07
CA ASP A 267 10.61 -2.90 -7.73
C ASP A 267 9.50 -2.85 -6.64
N ASP A 268 8.25 -2.82 -7.04
CA ASP A 268 7.06 -2.78 -6.20
C ASP A 268 6.16 -4.02 -6.40
N VAL A 269 6.78 -5.20 -6.50
CA VAL A 269 6.11 -6.46 -6.83
C VAL A 269 5.14 -6.93 -5.74
N MET A 270 4.03 -7.53 -6.18
CA MET A 270 3.10 -8.30 -5.36
C MET A 270 3.36 -9.80 -5.53
N CYS A 271 2.87 -10.63 -4.62
CA CYS A 271 3.09 -12.08 -4.65
C CYS A 271 2.14 -12.79 -5.65
N CYS A 272 2.23 -12.45 -6.93
CA CYS A 272 1.41 -13.03 -7.99
C CYS A 272 2.17 -13.09 -9.32
N ASP A 273 1.53 -13.68 -10.34
CA ASP A 273 2.09 -13.76 -11.70
C ASP A 273 2.45 -12.36 -12.23
N PRO A 274 3.67 -12.14 -12.74
CA PRO A 274 4.10 -10.84 -13.29
C PRO A 274 3.24 -10.32 -14.45
N THR A 275 2.44 -11.17 -15.09
CA THR A 275 1.50 -10.80 -16.15
C THR A 275 0.12 -10.37 -15.63
N ASP A 276 -0.11 -10.48 -14.32
CA ASP A 276 -1.33 -10.00 -13.70
C ASP A 276 -1.39 -8.46 -13.76
N ASP A 277 -2.57 -7.89 -14.02
CA ASP A 277 -2.78 -6.44 -14.08
C ASP A 277 -2.43 -5.74 -12.75
N TYR A 278 -2.47 -6.48 -11.65
CA TYR A 278 -2.20 -6.01 -10.28
C TYR A 278 -0.89 -6.54 -9.69
N ALA A 279 0.02 -7.05 -10.54
CA ALA A 279 1.31 -7.58 -10.11
C ALA A 279 2.24 -6.55 -9.44
N HIS A 280 1.82 -5.30 -9.37
CA HIS A 280 2.60 -4.19 -8.82
C HIS A 280 1.78 -3.35 -7.85
N LEU A 281 2.41 -2.94 -6.76
CA LEU A 281 1.80 -2.12 -5.72
C LEU A 281 1.26 -0.79 -6.27
N THR A 282 1.95 -0.18 -7.24
CA THR A 282 1.46 1.03 -7.93
C THR A 282 0.14 0.79 -8.67
N ALA A 283 -0.01 -0.32 -9.37
CA ALA A 283 -1.26 -0.68 -10.04
C ALA A 283 -2.37 -0.93 -8.99
N ARG A 284 -2.06 -1.67 -7.93
CA ARG A 284 -2.99 -1.96 -6.84
C ARG A 284 -3.48 -0.69 -6.15
N ARG A 285 -2.56 0.19 -5.73
CA ARG A 285 -2.91 1.49 -5.10
C ARG A 285 -3.76 2.37 -6.02
N THR A 286 -3.43 2.40 -7.31
CA THR A 286 -4.17 3.20 -8.31
C THR A 286 -5.61 2.73 -8.44
N VAL A 287 -5.83 1.43 -8.61
CA VAL A 287 -7.18 0.88 -8.76
C VAL A 287 -7.97 0.96 -7.45
N ASP A 288 -7.35 0.72 -6.31
CA ASP A 288 -8.01 0.81 -5.00
C ASP A 288 -8.46 2.26 -4.69
N LYS A 289 -7.67 3.27 -5.06
CA LYS A 289 -8.10 4.68 -4.96
C LYS A 289 -9.28 4.97 -5.89
N ALA A 290 -9.21 4.55 -7.16
CA ALA A 290 -10.30 4.72 -8.09
C ALA A 290 -11.60 4.03 -7.60
N ALA A 291 -11.47 2.82 -7.04
CA ALA A 291 -12.61 2.09 -6.46
C ALA A 291 -13.27 2.85 -5.31
N ARG A 292 -12.49 3.47 -4.41
CA ARG A 292 -13.02 4.29 -3.30
C ARG A 292 -13.75 5.53 -3.80
N ILE A 293 -13.19 6.25 -4.77
CA ILE A 293 -13.81 7.44 -5.37
C ILE A 293 -15.10 7.05 -6.10
N ALA A 294 -15.07 5.96 -6.86
CA ALA A 294 -16.25 5.47 -7.58
C ALA A 294 -17.35 5.04 -6.62
N TYR A 295 -16.99 4.33 -5.54
CA TYR A 295 -17.94 3.91 -4.50
C TYR A 295 -18.63 5.11 -3.87
N ASP A 296 -17.89 6.10 -3.40
CA ASP A 296 -18.43 7.32 -2.79
C ASP A 296 -19.33 8.07 -3.74
N THR A 297 -18.91 8.24 -5.00
CA THR A 297 -19.69 8.93 -6.03
C THR A 297 -20.99 8.18 -6.39
N LEU A 298 -20.95 6.86 -6.46
CA LEU A 298 -22.10 6.04 -6.83
C LEU A 298 -23.12 5.88 -5.69
N LEU A 299 -22.70 6.08 -4.43
CA LEU A 299 -23.64 6.11 -3.29
C LEU A 299 -24.69 7.20 -3.42
N ASP A 300 -24.37 8.34 -4.04
CA ASP A 300 -25.32 9.43 -4.28
C ASP A 300 -26.47 9.04 -5.22
N PHE A 301 -26.27 8.00 -6.03
CA PHE A 301 -27.30 7.50 -6.95
C PHE A 301 -28.09 6.33 -6.37
N LEU A 302 -27.64 5.77 -5.26
CA LEU A 302 -28.26 4.58 -4.67
C LEU A 302 -29.68 4.91 -4.15
N LEU A 303 -30.69 4.12 -4.60
CA LEU A 303 -32.10 4.32 -4.30
C LEU A 303 -32.71 5.64 -4.82
N GLY A 304 -31.98 6.39 -5.66
CA GLY A 304 -32.52 7.54 -6.36
C GLY A 304 -33.50 7.14 -7.48
N GLU A 305 -34.41 8.04 -7.83
CA GLU A 305 -35.34 7.85 -8.95
C GLU A 305 -34.56 7.90 -10.28
N ILE A 306 -34.82 6.93 -11.14
CA ILE A 306 -34.21 6.82 -12.48
C ILE A 306 -35.28 6.98 -13.53
N GLU A 307 -35.17 7.95 -14.43
CA GLU A 307 -36.03 8.07 -15.59
C GLU A 307 -35.76 6.93 -16.57
N ILE A 308 -36.83 6.22 -16.94
CA ILE A 308 -36.80 5.03 -17.79
C ILE A 308 -37.56 5.23 -19.10
N ASN A 309 -37.19 4.44 -20.10
CA ASN A 309 -37.92 4.28 -21.36
C ASN A 309 -39.08 3.30 -21.20
N GLU A 310 -39.93 3.20 -22.23
CA GLU A 310 -41.11 2.29 -22.23
C GLU A 310 -40.71 0.82 -22.06
N ASP A 311 -39.51 0.41 -22.43
CA ASP A 311 -38.97 -0.94 -22.27
C ASP A 311 -38.29 -1.21 -20.92
N GLY A 312 -38.28 -0.22 -20.00
CA GLY A 312 -37.70 -0.31 -18.67
C GLY A 312 -36.18 -0.09 -18.62
N THR A 313 -35.57 0.35 -19.72
CA THR A 313 -34.15 0.76 -19.74
C THR A 313 -34.00 2.21 -19.29
N MET A 314 -32.77 2.58 -18.87
CA MET A 314 -32.45 3.97 -18.51
C MET A 314 -32.49 4.89 -19.73
N GLN A 315 -32.97 6.12 -19.56
CA GLN A 315 -32.89 7.12 -20.60
C GLN A 315 -31.42 7.54 -20.84
N GLU A 316 -31.07 7.77 -22.11
CA GLU A 316 -29.69 8.12 -22.49
C GLU A 316 -29.15 9.37 -21.79
N PRO A 317 -29.91 10.46 -21.57
CA PRO A 317 -29.41 11.61 -20.81
C PRO A 317 -29.01 11.25 -19.36
N VAL A 318 -29.76 10.37 -18.70
CA VAL A 318 -29.45 9.90 -17.34
C VAL A 318 -28.16 9.09 -17.32
N ILE A 319 -27.99 8.16 -18.27
CA ILE A 319 -26.76 7.40 -18.46
C ILE A 319 -25.56 8.32 -18.63
N LYS A 320 -25.65 9.31 -19.53
CA LYS A 320 -24.58 10.27 -19.78
C LYS A 320 -24.25 11.13 -18.56
N SER A 321 -25.26 11.53 -17.82
CA SER A 321 -25.07 12.28 -16.55
C SER A 321 -24.31 11.47 -15.53
N TRP A 322 -24.67 10.21 -15.29
CA TRP A 322 -23.98 9.33 -14.35
C TRP A 322 -22.55 9.06 -14.78
N GLN A 323 -22.33 8.73 -16.07
CA GLN A 323 -20.98 8.54 -16.62
C GLN A 323 -20.10 9.78 -16.40
N ALA A 324 -20.61 10.96 -16.73
CA ALA A 324 -19.88 12.22 -16.58
C ALA A 324 -19.56 12.55 -15.11
N THR A 325 -20.47 12.24 -14.18
CA THR A 325 -20.26 12.47 -12.74
C THR A 325 -19.12 11.60 -12.22
N VAL A 326 -19.13 10.29 -12.54
CA VAL A 326 -18.05 9.37 -12.11
C VAL A 326 -16.72 9.75 -12.77
N GLU A 327 -16.69 10.05 -14.08
CA GLU A 327 -15.47 10.47 -14.77
C GLU A 327 -14.91 11.77 -14.18
N SER A 328 -15.76 12.76 -13.89
CA SER A 328 -15.35 14.03 -13.28
C SER A 328 -14.78 13.84 -11.87
N ALA A 329 -15.35 12.94 -11.08
CA ALA A 329 -14.85 12.64 -9.74
C ALA A 329 -13.44 12.00 -9.79
N ILE A 330 -13.23 11.03 -10.68
CA ILE A 330 -11.94 10.37 -10.89
C ILE A 330 -10.92 11.37 -11.46
N ASP A 331 -11.28 12.12 -12.50
CA ASP A 331 -10.37 13.07 -13.13
C ASP A 331 -10.00 14.20 -12.17
N GLY A 332 -10.94 14.70 -11.36
CA GLY A 332 -10.68 15.73 -10.37
C GLY A 332 -9.75 15.28 -9.25
N GLN A 333 -9.88 14.03 -8.79
CA GLN A 333 -9.12 13.53 -7.64
C GLN A 333 -7.84 12.77 -7.99
N MET A 334 -7.73 12.25 -9.22
CA MET A 334 -6.58 11.45 -9.66
C MET A 334 -5.86 12.05 -10.86
N THR A 335 -6.56 12.31 -11.98
CA THR A 335 -5.92 12.84 -13.19
C THR A 335 -5.34 14.24 -12.96
N ALA A 336 -6.08 15.12 -12.32
CA ALA A 336 -5.63 16.47 -11.98
C ALA A 336 -4.40 16.48 -11.05
N ASN A 337 -4.26 15.45 -10.20
CA ASN A 337 -3.10 15.25 -9.32
C ASN A 337 -1.93 14.52 -10.00
N GLY A 338 -2.03 14.20 -11.30
CA GLY A 338 -0.99 13.49 -12.04
C GLY A 338 -0.82 12.03 -11.64
N GLU A 339 -1.87 11.39 -11.15
CA GLU A 339 -1.86 9.99 -10.71
C GLU A 339 -2.31 9.02 -11.82
N LEU A 340 -2.97 9.53 -12.84
CA LEU A 340 -3.35 8.78 -14.03
C LEU A 340 -2.74 9.39 -15.30
N SER A 341 -2.44 8.53 -16.27
CA SER A 341 -2.01 8.95 -17.59
C SER A 341 -3.22 9.47 -18.37
N ALA A 342 -3.21 10.76 -18.72
CA ALA A 342 -4.33 11.40 -19.39
C ALA A 342 -4.21 11.35 -20.92
N VAL A 343 -5.34 11.15 -21.62
CA VAL A 343 -5.49 11.38 -23.04
C VAL A 343 -6.69 12.31 -23.23
N ASN A 344 -6.49 13.43 -23.91
CA ASN A 344 -7.49 14.49 -24.09
C ASN A 344 -8.05 15.03 -22.74
N GLY A 345 -7.21 15.06 -21.72
CA GLY A 345 -7.55 15.60 -20.39
C GLY A 345 -8.20 14.61 -19.43
N SER A 346 -8.50 13.36 -19.85
CA SER A 346 -9.07 12.33 -18.96
C SER A 346 -8.16 11.10 -18.82
N GLY A 347 -8.03 10.61 -17.61
CA GLY A 347 -7.33 9.37 -17.23
C GLY A 347 -8.27 8.18 -17.03
N CYS A 348 -9.58 8.35 -17.17
CA CYS A 348 -10.56 7.29 -16.95
C CYS A 348 -11.64 7.26 -18.04
N ARG A 349 -12.46 6.24 -18.00
CA ARG A 349 -13.69 6.10 -18.79
C ARG A 349 -14.72 5.29 -18.03
N CYS A 350 -15.92 5.84 -17.88
CA CYS A 350 -17.08 5.20 -17.32
C CYS A 350 -18.04 4.77 -18.44
N VAL A 351 -18.50 3.54 -18.39
CA VAL A 351 -19.43 2.98 -19.38
C VAL A 351 -20.59 2.31 -18.66
N ILE A 352 -21.79 2.71 -18.99
CA ILE A 352 -23.05 2.09 -18.58
C ILE A 352 -23.74 1.58 -19.84
N ASP A 353 -24.04 0.29 -19.90
CA ASP A 353 -24.72 -0.30 -21.02
C ASP A 353 -26.19 0.15 -21.04
N ALA A 354 -26.62 0.81 -22.13
CA ALA A 354 -27.98 1.32 -22.28
C ALA A 354 -29.04 0.23 -22.43
N SER A 355 -28.67 -1.02 -22.69
CA SER A 355 -29.58 -2.14 -22.86
C SER A 355 -30.06 -2.76 -21.53
N GLN A 356 -29.55 -2.31 -20.39
CA GLN A 356 -29.91 -2.82 -19.06
C GLN A 356 -31.35 -2.43 -18.70
N ASN A 357 -32.19 -3.41 -18.45
CA ASN A 357 -33.56 -3.18 -17.97
C ASN A 357 -33.55 -3.01 -16.44
N VAL A 358 -33.42 -1.77 -16.00
CA VAL A 358 -33.31 -1.41 -14.57
C VAL A 358 -34.65 -1.61 -13.84
N LEU A 359 -35.76 -1.37 -14.55
CA LEU A 359 -37.10 -1.53 -13.96
C LEU A 359 -37.35 -2.97 -13.52
N SER A 360 -36.88 -3.95 -14.29
CA SER A 360 -37.11 -5.36 -13.97
C SER A 360 -36.08 -5.94 -13.00
N THR A 361 -34.83 -5.43 -13.02
CA THR A 361 -33.69 -5.99 -12.25
C THR A 361 -33.41 -5.24 -10.98
N GLY A 362 -33.74 -3.94 -10.90
CA GLY A 362 -33.33 -3.06 -9.82
C GLY A 362 -31.80 -2.88 -9.75
N ARG A 363 -31.07 -3.15 -10.84
CA ARG A 363 -29.61 -3.17 -10.88
C ARG A 363 -29.09 -2.36 -12.07
N VAL A 364 -28.01 -1.61 -11.84
CA VAL A 364 -27.23 -0.93 -12.88
C VAL A 364 -25.78 -1.43 -12.78
N ASP A 365 -25.28 -2.02 -13.86
CA ASP A 365 -23.87 -2.39 -14.00
C ASP A 365 -23.07 -1.23 -14.60
N VAL A 366 -22.07 -0.78 -13.88
CA VAL A 366 -21.17 0.31 -14.26
C VAL A 366 -19.77 -0.24 -14.48
N THR A 367 -19.19 0.04 -15.64
CA THR A 367 -17.80 -0.33 -15.93
C THR A 367 -16.93 0.92 -15.89
N LEU A 368 -16.01 1.00 -14.93
CA LEU A 368 -15.01 2.05 -14.83
C LEU A 368 -13.65 1.52 -15.25
N LYS A 369 -12.99 2.19 -16.18
CA LYS A 369 -11.62 1.90 -16.60
C LYS A 369 -10.74 3.10 -16.32
N VAL A 370 -9.60 2.89 -15.67
CA VAL A 370 -8.58 3.91 -15.39
C VAL A 370 -7.33 3.61 -16.19
N ARG A 371 -6.56 4.64 -16.51
CA ARG A 371 -5.32 4.51 -17.29
C ARG A 371 -4.13 4.76 -16.39
N PRO A 372 -3.43 3.70 -15.92
CA PRO A 372 -2.22 3.86 -15.13
C PRO A 372 -1.06 4.38 -15.98
N PHE A 373 0.02 4.79 -15.32
CA PHE A 373 1.29 5.04 -15.98
C PHE A 373 1.98 3.73 -16.36
N GLY A 374 2.76 3.76 -17.46
CA GLY A 374 3.68 2.69 -17.83
C GLY A 374 5.04 2.88 -17.15
N TYR A 375 5.74 1.78 -16.84
CA TYR A 375 7.05 1.79 -16.21
C TYR A 375 8.07 1.06 -17.08
N ALA A 376 9.20 1.72 -17.37
CA ALA A 376 10.32 1.08 -18.04
C ALA A 376 11.15 0.30 -17.01
N ARG A 377 10.87 -1.00 -16.86
CA ARG A 377 11.64 -1.89 -15.97
C ARG A 377 12.95 -2.34 -16.59
N GLU A 378 13.04 -2.32 -17.92
CA GLU A 378 14.26 -2.57 -18.68
C GLU A 378 14.47 -1.47 -19.71
N ILE A 379 15.69 -0.92 -19.77
CA ILE A 379 16.10 0.06 -20.79
C ILE A 379 17.32 -0.49 -21.50
N VAL A 380 17.17 -0.83 -22.77
CA VAL A 380 18.27 -1.30 -23.61
C VAL A 380 18.82 -0.14 -24.43
N CYS A 381 20.03 0.29 -24.12
CA CYS A 381 20.75 1.28 -24.89
C CYS A 381 21.77 0.57 -25.82
N ARG A 382 21.63 0.76 -27.13
CA ARG A 382 22.61 0.29 -28.13
C ARG A 382 23.58 1.44 -28.43
N LEU A 383 24.80 1.32 -27.92
CA LEU A 383 25.86 2.32 -28.13
C LEU A 383 26.74 1.93 -29.30
N GLY A 384 26.98 2.86 -30.23
CA GLY A 384 27.88 2.71 -31.37
C GLY A 384 28.67 4.00 -31.64
N PHE A 385 29.61 3.93 -32.55
CA PHE A 385 30.38 5.11 -32.99
C PHE A 385 29.61 5.84 -34.09
N LEU A 386 29.55 7.18 -34.01
CA LEU A 386 29.12 8.02 -35.10
C LEU A 386 30.28 8.11 -36.10
N THR A 387 30.10 7.55 -37.31
CA THR A 387 31.07 7.73 -38.42
C THR A 387 30.53 8.81 -39.36
N THR A 388 31.46 9.57 -39.94
CA THR A 388 31.16 10.72 -40.81
C THR A 388 30.40 10.38 -42.10
N ASN A 389 30.06 9.12 -42.35
CA ASN A 389 29.40 8.61 -43.55
C ASN A 389 28.18 7.74 -43.21
N ALA A 390 27.24 8.21 -42.39
CA ALA A 390 25.93 7.57 -42.19
C ALA A 390 24.82 8.54 -42.55
#